data_4d1bc16a21bf6a0ff7ddd3fefea00f07
#
_entry.id   4d1bc16a21bf6a0ff7ddd3fefea00f07
#
_cell.length_a   1.000
_cell.length_b   1.000
_cell.length_c   1.000
_cell.angle_alpha   90.00
_cell.angle_beta   90.00
_cell.angle_gamma   90.00
#
_symmetry.space_group_name_H-M   'P 1'
#
loop_
_entity.id
_entity.type
_entity.pdbx_description
1 polymer ?
#
loop_
_entity_poly.entity_id
_entity_poly.type
_entity_poly.pdbx_seq_one_letter_code
_entity_poly.pdbx_strand_id
1 'polypeptide(L)'
;SIAGIIAGRIKERYYRPTFVITNAEDGAKGSGRSIEGYNMYEEINKCKNVLTKYGGHPMAAGLSLAISDIDIFRKMLNDNAILTDEDLIPKMWIDVPMPVSYANIRLVNQLKLLEPFGKGNEKPVFADRNLYVKTASVIGKNKNVLRCQLETEDGTYVPAVQFGINNIDDIPRAGM
;
A
#
# COMPACT_ATOMS: atom_id res chain seq x y z
N SER A 1 -1.85 -18.17 5.00
CA SER A 1 -0.59 -18.47 5.73
C SER A 1 0.01 -17.17 6.28
N ILE A 2 0.79 -17.25 7.34
CA ILE A 2 1.53 -16.13 7.92
C ILE A 2 2.45 -15.49 6.88
N ALA A 3 3.10 -16.29 6.03
CA ALA A 3 3.96 -15.82 4.94
C ALA A 3 3.22 -14.82 4.01
N GLY A 4 1.94 -15.05 3.73
CA GLY A 4 1.14 -14.14 2.91
C GLY A 4 0.85 -12.79 3.59
N ILE A 5 0.68 -12.79 4.92
CA ILE A 5 0.51 -11.56 5.70
C ILE A 5 1.81 -10.76 5.71
N ILE A 6 2.94 -11.45 5.93
CA ILE A 6 4.26 -10.81 5.91
C ILE A 6 4.56 -10.24 4.52
N ALA A 7 4.30 -11.00 3.44
CA ALA A 7 4.46 -10.51 2.07
C ALA A 7 3.63 -9.25 1.79
N GLY A 8 2.38 -9.21 2.30
CA GLY A 8 1.50 -8.04 2.22
C GLY A 8 2.11 -6.82 2.92
N ARG A 9 2.59 -6.99 4.15
CA ARG A 9 3.21 -5.89 4.92
C ARG A 9 4.48 -5.36 4.28
N ILE A 10 5.33 -6.23 3.73
CA ILE A 10 6.54 -5.80 3.02
C ILE A 10 6.16 -5.07 1.73
N LYS A 11 5.21 -5.61 0.96
CA LYS A 11 4.68 -4.98 -0.25
C LYS A 11 4.12 -3.57 0.06
N GLU A 12 3.34 -3.42 1.12
CA GLU A 12 2.79 -2.11 1.53
C GLU A 12 3.88 -1.11 1.91
N ARG A 13 4.90 -1.57 2.66
CA ARG A 13 5.97 -0.70 3.14
C ARG A 13 6.89 -0.19 2.02
N TYR A 14 7.21 -1.05 1.05
CA TYR A 14 8.21 -0.75 0.02
C TYR A 14 7.60 -0.52 -1.37
N TYR A 15 6.31 -0.77 -1.52
CA TYR A 15 5.59 -0.77 -2.79
C TYR A 15 6.33 -1.57 -3.88
N ARG A 16 6.62 -2.83 -3.57
CA ARG A 16 7.34 -3.77 -4.46
C ARG A 16 6.62 -5.11 -4.48
N PRO A 17 6.56 -5.81 -5.65
CA PRO A 17 6.15 -7.19 -5.68
C PRO A 17 7.03 -8.00 -4.73
N THR A 18 6.41 -8.79 -3.86
CA THR A 18 7.14 -9.44 -2.77
C THR A 18 6.76 -10.88 -2.64
N PHE A 19 7.75 -11.78 -2.58
CA PHE A 19 7.59 -13.16 -2.17
C PHE A 19 8.24 -13.38 -0.81
N VAL A 20 7.52 -14.05 0.09
CA VAL A 20 8.06 -14.60 1.33
C VAL A 20 8.11 -16.10 1.21
N ILE A 21 9.30 -16.68 1.31
CA ILE A 21 9.57 -18.10 1.17
C ILE A 21 9.99 -18.64 2.53
N THR A 22 9.43 -19.78 2.92
CA THR A 22 9.69 -20.46 4.19
C THR A 22 10.04 -21.92 3.94
N ASN A 23 10.87 -22.50 4.79
CA ASN A 23 11.13 -23.94 4.76
C ASN A 23 9.83 -24.70 5.03
N ALA A 24 9.70 -25.86 4.38
CA ALA A 24 8.63 -26.82 4.56
C ALA A 24 9.22 -28.23 4.62
N GLU A 25 8.42 -29.21 5.00
CA GLU A 25 8.88 -30.63 5.09
C GLU A 25 9.47 -31.12 3.78
N ASP A 26 8.86 -30.77 2.65
CA ASP A 26 9.25 -31.18 1.30
C ASP A 26 9.87 -30.03 0.49
N GLY A 27 10.82 -29.26 1.05
CA GLY A 27 11.49 -28.16 0.36
C GLY A 27 11.09 -26.79 0.90
N ALA A 28 10.66 -25.87 0.06
CA ALA A 28 10.26 -24.52 0.44
C ALA A 28 8.88 -24.16 -0.14
N LYS A 29 8.11 -23.35 0.61
CA LYS A 29 6.82 -22.80 0.18
C LYS A 29 6.86 -21.27 0.22
N GLY A 30 6.31 -20.65 -0.82
CA GLY A 30 6.27 -19.19 -0.93
C GLY A 30 4.85 -18.66 -1.06
N SER A 31 4.68 -17.44 -0.58
CA SER A 31 3.47 -16.66 -0.79
C SER A 31 3.85 -15.27 -1.28
N GLY A 32 3.25 -14.87 -2.39
CA GLY A 32 3.52 -13.59 -3.06
C GLY A 32 2.36 -12.61 -2.93
N ARG A 33 2.71 -11.32 -2.94
CA ARG A 33 1.79 -10.19 -3.04
C ARG A 33 2.33 -9.18 -4.03
N SER A 34 1.46 -8.68 -4.90
CA SER A 34 1.83 -7.79 -6.00
C SER A 34 1.39 -6.36 -5.81
N ILE A 35 1.89 -5.50 -6.68
CA ILE A 35 1.45 -4.13 -6.93
C ILE A 35 0.73 -4.07 -8.28
N GLU A 36 0.06 -2.96 -8.56
CA GLU A 36 -0.44 -2.67 -9.90
C GLU A 36 0.70 -2.69 -10.93
N GLY A 37 0.41 -3.16 -12.14
CA GLY A 37 1.41 -3.23 -13.21
C GLY A 37 2.28 -4.50 -13.20
N TYR A 38 2.27 -5.31 -12.12
CA TYR A 38 3.03 -6.56 -12.07
C TYR A 38 2.10 -7.77 -11.88
N ASN A 39 1.85 -8.51 -12.96
CA ASN A 39 1.05 -9.72 -12.91
C ASN A 39 1.84 -10.89 -12.32
N MET A 40 1.68 -11.10 -11.02
CA MET A 40 2.44 -12.09 -10.28
C MET A 40 2.29 -13.52 -10.81
N TYR A 41 1.09 -13.89 -11.30
CA TYR A 41 0.87 -15.21 -11.86
C TYR A 41 1.64 -15.41 -13.17
N GLU A 42 1.64 -14.44 -14.06
CA GLU A 42 2.42 -14.52 -15.31
C GLU A 42 3.92 -14.58 -15.04
N GLU A 43 4.41 -13.80 -14.08
CA GLU A 43 5.83 -13.78 -13.75
C GLU A 43 6.31 -15.11 -13.12
N ILE A 44 5.54 -15.70 -12.21
CA ILE A 44 5.91 -17.03 -11.71
C ILE A 44 5.77 -18.12 -12.78
N ASN A 45 4.85 -17.98 -13.73
CA ASN A 45 4.72 -18.94 -14.83
C ASN A 45 5.95 -18.94 -15.75
N LYS A 46 6.65 -17.82 -15.90
CA LYS A 46 7.94 -17.75 -16.60
C LYS A 46 9.03 -18.55 -15.87
N CYS A 47 8.86 -18.77 -14.57
CA CYS A 47 9.79 -19.50 -13.70
C CYS A 47 9.38 -20.95 -13.44
N LYS A 48 8.40 -21.48 -14.16
CA LYS A 48 7.78 -22.80 -13.89
C LYS A 48 8.75 -23.98 -13.84
N ASN A 49 9.89 -23.88 -14.52
CA ASN A 49 10.92 -24.93 -14.60
C ASN A 49 11.67 -25.17 -13.29
N VAL A 50 11.63 -24.22 -12.35
CA VAL A 50 12.23 -24.33 -11.00
C VAL A 50 11.18 -24.47 -9.90
N LEU A 51 9.89 -24.57 -10.26
CA LEU A 51 8.79 -24.67 -9.32
C LEU A 51 8.17 -26.09 -9.36
N THR A 52 7.92 -26.66 -8.19
CA THR A 52 7.23 -27.96 -8.08
C THR A 52 5.71 -27.79 -8.09
N LYS A 53 5.20 -26.70 -7.48
CA LYS A 53 3.79 -26.30 -7.51
C LYS A 53 3.71 -24.78 -7.53
N TYR A 54 2.75 -24.26 -8.25
CA TYR A 54 2.43 -22.82 -8.20
C TYR A 54 1.00 -22.56 -8.64
N GLY A 55 0.48 -21.40 -8.25
CA GLY A 55 -0.84 -20.93 -8.64
C GLY A 55 -1.15 -19.58 -8.03
N GLY A 56 -2.17 -18.92 -8.56
CA GLY A 56 -2.56 -17.60 -8.09
C GLY A 56 -3.31 -16.78 -9.11
N HIS A 57 -3.27 -15.51 -8.93
CA HIS A 57 -3.86 -14.48 -9.80
C HIS A 57 -2.94 -13.24 -9.84
N PRO A 58 -3.25 -12.18 -10.62
CA PRO A 58 -2.33 -11.04 -10.80
C PRO A 58 -1.79 -10.43 -9.51
N MET A 59 -2.60 -10.35 -8.45
CA MET A 59 -2.23 -9.66 -7.21
C MET A 59 -1.64 -10.55 -6.11
N ALA A 60 -1.75 -11.89 -6.25
CA ALA A 60 -1.23 -12.80 -5.24
C ALA A 60 -0.97 -14.19 -5.84
N ALA A 61 0.08 -14.84 -5.37
CA ALA A 61 0.43 -16.19 -5.80
C ALA A 61 1.02 -17.01 -4.65
N GLY A 62 0.90 -18.34 -4.83
CA GLY A 62 1.55 -19.31 -3.98
C GLY A 62 2.44 -20.23 -4.82
N LEU A 63 3.52 -20.71 -4.23
CA LEU A 63 4.45 -21.61 -4.91
C LEU A 63 5.12 -22.59 -3.94
N SER A 64 5.68 -23.65 -4.52
CA SER A 64 6.60 -24.58 -3.84
C SER A 64 7.79 -24.84 -4.77
N LEU A 65 8.98 -25.00 -4.19
CA LEU A 65 10.21 -25.27 -4.92
C LEU A 65 11.21 -26.00 -4.03
N ALA A 66 12.26 -26.56 -4.62
CA ALA A 66 13.39 -27.07 -3.84
C ALA A 66 14.16 -25.91 -3.19
N ILE A 67 14.75 -26.15 -2.02
CA ILE A 67 15.53 -25.14 -1.30
C ILE A 67 16.72 -24.65 -2.15
N SER A 68 17.35 -25.57 -2.90
CA SER A 68 18.45 -25.25 -3.84
C SER A 68 18.07 -24.27 -4.93
N ASP A 69 16.79 -24.17 -5.29
CA ASP A 69 16.32 -23.39 -6.42
C ASP A 69 15.86 -21.98 -6.04
N ILE A 70 15.89 -21.63 -4.72
CA ILE A 70 15.45 -20.32 -4.23
C ILE A 70 16.23 -19.17 -4.88
N ASP A 71 17.55 -19.29 -4.97
CA ASP A 71 18.39 -18.23 -5.56
C ASP A 71 18.22 -18.13 -7.07
N ILE A 72 18.03 -19.27 -7.73
CA ILE A 72 17.72 -19.30 -9.17
C ILE A 72 16.37 -18.63 -9.42
N PHE A 73 15.35 -18.99 -8.65
CA PHE A 73 14.03 -18.37 -8.74
C PHE A 73 14.08 -16.87 -8.52
N ARG A 74 14.81 -16.41 -7.48
CA ARG A 74 15.01 -14.97 -7.22
C ARG A 74 15.64 -14.26 -8.41
N LYS A 75 16.70 -14.85 -8.98
CA LYS A 75 17.37 -14.28 -10.15
C LYS A 75 16.44 -14.20 -11.33
N MET A 76 15.70 -15.26 -11.65
CA MET A 76 14.75 -15.30 -12.77
C MET A 76 13.65 -14.24 -12.62
N LEU A 77 13.09 -14.07 -11.44
CA LEU A 77 12.08 -13.03 -11.19
C LEU A 77 12.61 -11.63 -11.43
N ASN A 78 13.84 -11.35 -10.98
CA ASN A 78 14.45 -10.03 -11.19
C ASN A 78 14.84 -9.80 -12.67
N ASP A 79 15.37 -10.82 -13.34
CA ASP A 79 15.76 -10.71 -14.76
C ASP A 79 14.55 -10.55 -15.69
N ASN A 80 13.40 -11.13 -15.32
CA ASN A 80 12.16 -11.05 -16.08
C ASN A 80 11.33 -9.79 -15.78
N ALA A 81 11.60 -9.10 -14.66
CA ALA A 81 10.83 -7.94 -14.26
C ALA A 81 11.08 -6.75 -15.20
N ILE A 82 10.01 -6.22 -15.79
CA ILE A 82 10.03 -5.06 -16.70
C ILE A 82 9.39 -3.82 -16.08
N LEU A 83 9.43 -3.74 -14.73
CA LEU A 83 8.90 -2.60 -14.00
C LEU A 83 9.77 -1.36 -14.22
N THR A 84 9.13 -0.24 -14.47
CA THR A 84 9.74 1.08 -14.53
C THR A 84 9.72 1.76 -13.15
N ASP A 85 10.47 2.84 -12.99
CA ASP A 85 10.43 3.63 -11.76
C ASP A 85 9.03 4.19 -11.50
N GLU A 86 8.25 4.51 -12.54
CA GLU A 86 6.86 4.99 -12.43
C GLU A 86 5.91 3.91 -11.90
N ASP A 87 6.13 2.65 -12.27
CA ASP A 87 5.34 1.52 -11.76
C ASP A 87 5.60 1.27 -10.27
N LEU A 88 6.73 1.73 -9.78
CA LEU A 88 7.19 1.57 -8.40
C LEU A 88 6.80 2.74 -7.48
N ILE A 89 6.05 3.71 -8.00
CA ILE A 89 5.48 4.83 -7.22
C ILE A 89 4.05 4.48 -6.83
N PRO A 90 3.71 4.48 -5.54
CA PRO A 90 2.33 4.28 -5.10
C PRO A 90 1.40 5.36 -5.69
N LYS A 91 0.33 4.93 -6.35
CA LYS A 91 -0.70 5.84 -6.88
C LYS A 91 -1.88 5.88 -5.92
N MET A 92 -2.39 7.07 -5.66
CA MET A 92 -3.63 7.27 -4.92
C MET A 92 -4.67 7.86 -5.86
N TRP A 93 -5.78 7.17 -6.02
CA TRP A 93 -6.92 7.67 -6.78
C TRP A 93 -7.74 8.60 -5.91
N ILE A 94 -8.02 9.79 -6.44
CA ILE A 94 -8.86 10.81 -5.79
C ILE A 94 -10.19 10.80 -6.53
N ASP A 95 -11.26 10.45 -5.82
CA ASP A 95 -12.60 10.40 -6.43
C ASP A 95 -13.14 11.80 -6.71
N VAL A 96 -12.96 12.72 -5.74
CA VAL A 96 -13.47 14.09 -5.85
C VAL A 96 -12.47 15.10 -5.29
N PRO A 97 -12.00 16.07 -6.10
CA PRO A 97 -11.38 17.28 -5.58
C PRO A 97 -12.44 18.08 -4.80
N MET A 98 -12.21 18.34 -3.52
CA MET A 98 -13.19 18.98 -2.66
C MET A 98 -12.49 19.85 -1.61
N PRO A 99 -12.88 21.15 -1.48
CA PRO A 99 -12.38 22.00 -0.41
C PRO A 99 -12.67 21.37 0.96
N VAL A 100 -11.67 21.40 1.84
CA VAL A 100 -11.78 20.78 3.18
C VAL A 100 -12.89 21.42 4.03
N SER A 101 -13.29 22.64 3.75
CA SER A 101 -14.43 23.32 4.38
C SER A 101 -15.78 22.62 4.18
N TYR A 102 -15.89 21.79 3.14
CA TYR A 102 -17.08 20.94 2.91
C TYR A 102 -17.08 19.65 3.74
N ALA A 103 -15.97 19.31 4.40
CA ALA A 103 -15.85 18.15 5.27
C ALA A 103 -16.62 18.37 6.59
N ASN A 104 -17.92 18.16 6.58
CA ASN A 104 -18.82 18.36 7.71
C ASN A 104 -19.62 17.09 8.03
N ILE A 105 -20.32 17.11 9.17
CA ILE A 105 -21.15 15.96 9.65
C ILE A 105 -22.21 15.54 8.62
N ARG A 106 -22.78 16.49 7.87
CA ARG A 106 -23.79 16.18 6.85
C ARG A 106 -23.19 15.32 5.74
N LEU A 107 -22.00 15.69 5.23
CA LEU A 107 -21.28 14.90 4.22
C LEU A 107 -20.97 13.50 4.76
N VAL A 108 -20.42 13.40 5.97
CA VAL A 108 -20.11 12.10 6.59
C VAL A 108 -21.35 11.21 6.69
N ASN A 109 -22.50 11.77 7.06
CA ASN A 109 -23.75 11.00 7.12
C ASN A 109 -24.27 10.58 5.74
N GLN A 110 -24.06 11.40 4.71
CA GLN A 110 -24.38 11.02 3.32
C GLN A 110 -23.47 9.89 2.82
N LEU A 111 -22.16 9.93 3.14
CA LEU A 111 -21.23 8.88 2.77
C LEU A 111 -21.55 7.53 3.39
N LYS A 112 -22.16 7.50 4.57
CA LYS A 112 -22.65 6.24 5.19
C LYS A 112 -23.70 5.51 4.35
N LEU A 113 -24.42 6.21 3.48
CA LEU A 113 -25.38 5.59 2.57
C LEU A 113 -24.72 4.73 1.48
N LEU A 114 -23.41 4.90 1.27
CA LEU A 114 -22.61 4.10 0.34
C LEU A 114 -22.10 2.78 0.96
N GLU A 115 -22.26 2.61 2.27
CA GLU A 115 -21.83 1.38 2.95
C GLU A 115 -22.69 0.15 2.55
N PRO A 116 -22.10 -1.07 2.57
CA PRO A 116 -20.77 -1.40 3.07
C PRO A 116 -19.66 -1.16 2.05
N PHE A 117 -18.54 -0.60 2.50
CA PHE A 117 -17.35 -0.43 1.68
C PHE A 117 -16.57 -1.74 1.56
N GLY A 118 -15.90 -1.95 0.41
CA GLY A 118 -15.11 -3.12 0.13
C GLY A 118 -14.62 -3.14 -1.32
N LYS A 119 -14.15 -4.29 -1.78
CA LYS A 119 -13.68 -4.44 -3.16
C LYS A 119 -14.82 -4.14 -4.16
N GLY A 120 -14.59 -3.18 -5.05
CA GLY A 120 -15.58 -2.72 -6.04
C GLY A 120 -16.55 -1.64 -5.51
N ASN A 121 -16.47 -1.30 -4.22
CA ASN A 121 -17.14 -0.15 -3.61
C ASN A 121 -16.21 0.41 -2.53
N GLU A 122 -15.11 1.01 -2.95
CA GLU A 122 -14.10 1.53 -2.05
C GLU A 122 -14.57 2.82 -1.38
N LYS A 123 -14.00 3.11 -0.20
CA LYS A 123 -14.33 4.33 0.52
C LYS A 123 -13.83 5.53 -0.30
N PRO A 124 -14.70 6.52 -0.59
CA PRO A 124 -14.31 7.68 -1.38
C PRO A 124 -13.15 8.46 -0.77
N VAL A 125 -12.22 8.86 -1.62
CA VAL A 125 -11.06 9.68 -1.29
C VAL A 125 -11.27 11.07 -1.84
N PHE A 126 -11.15 12.06 -0.96
CA PHE A 126 -11.23 13.47 -1.31
C PHE A 126 -9.85 14.11 -1.19
N ALA A 127 -9.59 15.13 -2.02
CA ALA A 127 -8.37 15.91 -1.94
C ALA A 127 -8.65 17.40 -2.06
N ASP A 128 -7.89 18.18 -1.32
CA ASP A 128 -7.83 19.63 -1.43
C ASP A 128 -6.39 20.07 -1.68
N ARG A 129 -6.21 21.28 -2.18
CA ARG A 129 -4.91 21.88 -2.51
C ARG A 129 -4.71 23.19 -1.74
N ASN A 130 -3.46 23.62 -1.68
CA ASN A 130 -3.10 24.92 -1.12
C ASN A 130 -3.52 25.12 0.35
N LEU A 131 -3.37 24.04 1.15
CA LEU A 131 -3.59 24.13 2.58
C LEU A 131 -2.29 24.48 3.30
N TYR A 132 -2.31 25.47 4.17
CA TYR A 132 -1.17 25.85 4.98
C TYR A 132 -1.16 25.08 6.30
N VAL A 133 -0.02 24.49 6.64
CA VAL A 133 0.16 23.80 7.93
C VAL A 133 0.53 24.83 9.00
N LYS A 134 -0.41 25.22 9.82
CA LYS A 134 -0.16 26.16 10.95
C LYS A 134 0.59 25.51 12.07
N THR A 135 0.14 24.32 12.48
CA THR A 135 0.81 23.53 13.52
C THR A 135 0.82 22.06 13.12
N ALA A 136 1.90 21.38 13.49
CA ALA A 136 2.03 19.94 13.34
C ALA A 136 2.66 19.37 14.62
N SER A 137 2.09 18.30 15.16
CA SER A 137 2.60 17.63 16.35
C SER A 137 2.36 16.13 16.27
N VAL A 138 3.36 15.36 16.69
CA VAL A 138 3.24 13.91 16.81
C VAL A 138 2.73 13.58 18.21
N ILE A 139 1.64 12.84 18.26
CA ILE A 139 0.94 12.46 19.48
C ILE A 139 0.77 10.93 19.58
N GLY A 140 0.26 10.49 20.73
CA GLY A 140 0.03 9.09 21.04
C GLY A 140 1.23 8.40 21.69
N LYS A 141 0.95 7.33 22.41
CA LYS A 141 1.96 6.54 23.15
C LYS A 141 3.07 6.02 22.23
N ASN A 142 2.71 5.63 21.03
CA ASN A 142 3.63 5.06 20.04
C ASN A 142 4.22 6.11 19.08
N LYS A 143 3.91 7.40 19.27
CA LYS A 143 4.35 8.51 18.41
C LYS A 143 4.08 8.24 16.91
N ASN A 144 2.93 7.67 16.60
CA ASN A 144 2.52 7.28 15.26
C ASN A 144 1.25 7.97 14.76
N VAL A 145 0.86 9.05 15.41
CA VAL A 145 -0.28 9.88 15.03
C VAL A 145 0.20 11.32 14.85
N LEU A 146 -0.01 11.86 13.66
CA LEU A 146 0.20 13.29 13.37
C LEU A 146 -1.10 14.03 13.59
N ARG A 147 -1.05 15.10 14.38
CA ARG A 147 -2.12 16.07 14.52
C ARG A 147 -1.67 17.40 13.93
N CYS A 148 -2.45 17.92 12.98
CA CYS A 148 -2.21 19.20 12.34
C CYS A 148 -3.37 20.17 12.56
N GLN A 149 -3.08 21.44 12.49
CA GLN A 149 -4.05 22.49 12.22
C GLN A 149 -3.74 23.06 10.84
N LEU A 150 -4.68 22.90 9.94
CA LEU A 150 -4.60 23.39 8.57
C LEU A 150 -5.35 24.70 8.45
N GLU A 151 -4.86 25.59 7.60
CA GLU A 151 -5.52 26.85 7.25
C GLU A 151 -5.79 26.84 5.73
N THR A 152 -7.01 27.11 5.37
CA THR A 152 -7.45 27.26 3.98
C THR A 152 -7.12 28.67 3.45
N GLU A 153 -7.20 28.89 2.15
CA GLU A 153 -6.93 30.19 1.52
C GLU A 153 -7.88 31.29 2.04
N ASP A 154 -9.09 30.94 2.46
CA ASP A 154 -10.07 31.88 3.05
C ASP A 154 -9.85 32.12 4.56
N GLY A 155 -8.78 31.57 5.14
CA GLY A 155 -8.43 31.75 6.55
C GLY A 155 -9.20 30.83 7.53
N THR A 156 -9.95 29.85 7.03
CA THR A 156 -10.64 28.88 7.88
C THR A 156 -9.66 27.86 8.45
N TYR A 157 -9.78 27.54 9.74
CA TYR A 157 -8.94 26.55 10.41
C TYR A 157 -9.63 25.19 10.48
N VAL A 158 -8.94 24.15 10.03
CA VAL A 158 -9.44 22.78 10.03
C VAL A 158 -8.47 21.86 10.79
N PRO A 159 -8.93 21.17 11.84
CA PRO A 159 -8.13 20.16 12.50
C PRO A 159 -8.01 18.90 11.63
N ALA A 160 -6.80 18.37 11.48
CA ALA A 160 -6.51 17.16 10.72
C ALA A 160 -5.72 16.18 11.56
N VAL A 161 -5.96 14.89 11.33
CA VAL A 161 -5.24 13.80 11.99
C VAL A 161 -4.87 12.75 10.95
N GLN A 162 -3.60 12.33 10.96
CA GLN A 162 -3.09 11.21 10.19
C GLN A 162 -2.62 10.10 11.13
N PHE A 163 -3.17 8.91 10.97
CA PHE A 163 -2.75 7.72 11.72
C PHE A 163 -1.69 6.94 10.96
N GLY A 164 -0.84 6.24 11.72
CA GLY A 164 0.13 5.30 11.15
C GLY A 164 1.34 5.97 10.50
N ILE A 165 1.77 7.15 10.94
CA ILE A 165 3.02 7.73 10.48
C ILE A 165 4.19 6.84 10.89
N ASN A 166 5.03 6.50 9.92
CA ASN A 166 6.18 5.60 10.12
C ASN A 166 7.52 6.34 10.06
N ASN A 167 7.54 7.53 9.46
CA ASN A 167 8.75 8.32 9.31
C ASN A 167 8.49 9.77 9.76
N ILE A 168 9.39 10.30 10.59
CA ILE A 168 9.34 11.68 11.06
C ILE A 168 9.61 12.68 9.91
N ASP A 169 10.36 12.25 8.90
CA ASP A 169 10.69 13.10 7.75
C ASP A 169 9.47 13.37 6.84
N ASP A 170 8.41 12.54 6.95
CA ASP A 170 7.16 12.73 6.21
C ASP A 170 6.21 13.75 6.89
N ILE A 171 6.63 14.32 8.04
CA ILE A 171 5.82 15.29 8.76
C ILE A 171 5.94 16.66 8.11
N PRO A 172 4.83 17.27 7.66
CA PRO A 172 4.86 18.62 7.13
C PRO A 172 5.34 19.60 8.20
N ARG A 173 6.22 20.51 7.83
CA ARG A 173 6.69 21.56 8.73
C ARG A 173 5.66 22.67 8.81
N ALA A 174 5.49 23.24 10.00
CA ALA A 174 4.66 24.42 10.16
C ALA A 174 5.20 25.57 9.28
N GLY A 175 4.31 26.28 8.59
CA GLY A 175 4.67 27.36 7.67
C GLY A 175 4.91 26.90 6.21
N MET A 176 4.58 25.65 5.89
CA MET A 176 4.56 25.14 4.51
C MET A 176 3.16 25.25 3.93
#